data_d6dfddf81020724c93c29114785812fa
#
_entry.id   d6dfddf81020724c93c29114785812fa
#
_cell.length_a   1.000
_cell.length_b   1.000
_cell.length_c   1.000
_cell.angle_alpha   90.00
_cell.angle_beta   90.00
_cell.angle_gamma   90.00
#
_symmetry.space_group_name_H-M   'P 1'
#
loop_
_entity.id
_entity.type
_entity.pdbx_description
1 polymer ?
#
loop_
_entity_poly.entity_id
_entity_poly.type
_entity_poly.pdbx_seq_one_letter_code
_entity_poly.pdbx_strand_id
1 'polypeptide(L)'
;MKVIDMRCRPAYLHDFFGATPGTEAFETARWLNRRVGTRGDDQHFTRSLTEQGFLDEVRDAGLTRAVVVGRHTPAQHLPNDRIHQIVTGQESLLGVGSVDPVIQGVDGAIAEIDRAVNELGLSAINIEPGFAHPPRHSDDAVYFPIYEHCARLGVPVSLMSGPTTPDPRFNDPAGLAVVASSFPTLPLIVYHGYWPNVAQAIGVAFRYQNVFLVPDMYLFQPGSHLYVEAANSFLSEQLLFGSSYTFRPIRQSINDALELGFREAVLDKVLYRNAAGLLGV
;
A
#
# COMPACT_ATOMS: atom_id res chain seq x y z
N MET A 1 -9.77 11.93 -16.53
CA MET A 1 -8.46 11.50 -16.03
C MET A 1 -8.64 10.11 -15.42
N LYS A 2 -7.79 9.14 -15.76
CA LYS A 2 -7.80 7.83 -15.14
C LYS A 2 -6.96 7.85 -13.87
N VAL A 3 -7.41 7.17 -12.81
CA VAL A 3 -6.68 7.08 -11.52
C VAL A 3 -6.80 5.67 -10.96
N ILE A 4 -5.68 5.11 -10.52
CA ILE A 4 -5.62 3.90 -9.70
C ILE A 4 -5.12 4.30 -8.33
N ASP A 5 -5.90 4.01 -7.29
CA ASP A 5 -5.48 4.17 -5.90
C ASP A 5 -4.86 2.86 -5.42
N MET A 6 -3.56 2.85 -5.19
CA MET A 6 -2.80 1.66 -4.82
C MET A 6 -3.00 1.21 -3.38
N ARG A 7 -3.76 1.97 -2.57
CA ARG A 7 -3.79 1.68 -1.13
C ARG A 7 -5.11 2.05 -0.47
N CYS A 8 -6.03 1.06 -0.38
CA CYS A 8 -7.29 1.19 0.35
C CYS A 8 -7.44 0.04 1.37
N ARG A 9 -7.93 0.36 2.56
CA ARG A 9 -8.39 -0.59 3.58
C ARG A 9 -9.64 -0.05 4.25
N PRO A 10 -10.84 -0.22 3.68
CA PRO A 10 -12.08 0.27 4.28
C PRO A 10 -12.39 -0.47 5.58
N ALA A 11 -12.97 0.23 6.55
CA ALA A 11 -13.14 -0.27 7.91
C ALA A 11 -14.11 -1.45 8.04
N TYR A 12 -15.09 -1.57 7.12
CA TYR A 12 -16.04 -2.69 7.17
C TYR A 12 -15.38 -4.07 6.97
N LEU A 13 -14.14 -4.10 6.46
CA LEU A 13 -13.41 -5.35 6.28
C LEU A 13 -13.10 -6.05 7.59
N HIS A 14 -12.78 -5.31 8.61
CA HIS A 14 -12.39 -5.82 9.91
C HIS A 14 -12.33 -4.69 10.91
N ASP A 15 -13.35 -4.00 11.32
CA ASP A 15 -13.26 -2.87 12.28
C ASP A 15 -11.88 -2.18 12.33
N PHE A 16 -11.29 -2.08 11.15
CA PHE A 16 -9.89 -1.73 10.95
C PHE A 16 -9.72 -0.26 11.28
N PHE A 17 -8.93 0.02 12.30
CA PHE A 17 -8.74 1.37 12.84
C PHE A 17 -10.00 2.05 13.35
N GLY A 18 -10.97 1.25 13.87
CA GLY A 18 -12.05 1.81 14.68
C GLY A 18 -12.77 2.99 14.02
N ALA A 19 -13.34 2.79 12.83
CA ALA A 19 -14.13 3.84 12.19
C ALA A 19 -15.47 4.11 12.90
N THR A 20 -15.76 3.39 13.99
CA THR A 20 -16.98 3.55 14.79
C THR A 20 -16.82 4.72 15.75
N PRO A 21 -17.58 5.83 15.57
CA PRO A 21 -17.52 6.98 16.45
C PRO A 21 -17.77 6.62 17.92
N GLY A 22 -17.04 7.27 18.83
CA GLY A 22 -17.16 7.08 20.28
C GLY A 22 -16.31 5.94 20.86
N THR A 23 -15.49 5.27 20.04
CA THR A 23 -14.52 4.27 20.51
C THR A 23 -13.11 4.87 20.62
N GLU A 24 -12.26 4.32 21.50
CA GLU A 24 -10.85 4.74 21.63
C GLU A 24 -10.10 4.52 20.31
N ALA A 25 -10.40 3.41 19.61
CA ALA A 25 -9.82 3.12 18.31
C ALA A 25 -10.19 4.18 17.26
N PHE A 26 -11.42 4.72 17.30
CA PHE A 26 -11.83 5.83 16.43
C PHE A 26 -11.03 7.10 16.70
N GLU A 27 -10.81 7.46 17.98
CA GLU A 27 -10.02 8.63 18.31
C GLU A 27 -8.54 8.49 17.87
N THR A 28 -7.99 7.28 17.96
CA THR A 28 -6.65 6.99 17.44
C THR A 28 -6.59 7.14 15.92
N ALA A 29 -7.57 6.59 15.19
CA ALA A 29 -7.66 6.72 13.74
C ALA A 29 -7.85 8.20 13.33
N ARG A 30 -8.69 8.93 14.05
CA ARG A 30 -8.95 10.36 13.84
C ARG A 30 -7.72 11.21 14.11
N TRP A 31 -6.94 10.90 15.15
CA TRP A 31 -5.67 11.55 15.43
C TRP A 31 -4.69 11.41 14.25
N LEU A 32 -4.51 10.21 13.70
CA LEU A 32 -3.66 9.99 12.53
C LEU A 32 -4.22 10.71 11.30
N ASN A 33 -5.53 10.63 11.07
CA ASN A 33 -6.22 11.32 9.99
C ASN A 33 -5.92 12.83 9.96
N ARG A 34 -5.94 13.50 11.12
CA ARG A 34 -5.60 14.92 11.21
C ARG A 34 -4.12 15.19 10.94
N ARG A 35 -3.24 14.29 11.38
CA ARG A 35 -1.80 14.42 11.13
C ARG A 35 -1.43 14.28 9.66
N VAL A 36 -2.15 13.46 8.91
CA VAL A 36 -1.92 13.31 7.46
C VAL A 36 -2.66 14.36 6.63
N GLY A 37 -3.16 15.42 7.28
CA GLY A 37 -3.70 16.61 6.61
C GLY A 37 -5.12 16.44 6.07
N THR A 38 -5.89 15.50 6.60
CA THR A 38 -7.30 15.39 6.21
C THR A 38 -8.09 16.59 6.70
N ARG A 39 -8.91 17.13 5.81
CA ARG A 39 -9.88 18.21 6.05
C ARG A 39 -11.30 17.63 6.00
N GLY A 40 -12.22 18.27 6.70
CA GLY A 40 -13.64 17.90 6.65
C GLY A 40 -14.17 17.29 7.94
N ASP A 41 -15.29 16.62 7.84
CA ASP A 41 -16.22 16.25 8.90
C ASP A 41 -16.19 14.75 9.29
N ASP A 42 -15.16 14.03 8.91
CA ASP A 42 -14.99 12.60 9.20
C ASP A 42 -16.03 11.66 8.51
N GLN A 43 -16.85 12.14 7.57
CA GLN A 43 -17.83 11.31 6.88
C GLN A 43 -17.21 10.11 6.14
N HIS A 44 -15.97 10.24 5.66
CA HIS A 44 -15.24 9.17 5.02
C HIS A 44 -15.01 7.95 5.95
N PHE A 45 -14.87 8.15 7.27
CA PHE A 45 -14.83 7.05 8.23
C PHE A 45 -16.20 6.33 8.29
N THR A 46 -17.28 7.11 8.43
CA THR A 46 -18.65 6.55 8.47
C THR A 46 -18.97 5.79 7.17
N ARG A 47 -18.61 6.35 6.01
CA ARG A 47 -18.76 5.66 4.71
C ARG A 47 -17.98 4.36 4.65
N SER A 48 -16.81 4.29 5.25
CA SER A 48 -15.97 3.09 5.24
C SER A 48 -16.51 1.91 6.07
N LEU A 49 -17.54 2.14 6.90
CA LEU A 49 -18.16 1.10 7.73
C LEU A 49 -19.04 0.11 6.94
N THR A 50 -19.35 0.42 5.67
CA THR A 50 -20.16 -0.44 4.81
C THR A 50 -19.51 -0.63 3.46
N GLU A 51 -19.73 -1.78 2.84
CA GLU A 51 -19.29 -2.05 1.48
C GLU A 51 -19.82 -1.02 0.49
N GLN A 52 -21.13 -0.74 0.54
CA GLN A 52 -21.75 0.25 -0.33
C GLN A 52 -21.13 1.64 -0.15
N GLY A 53 -20.86 2.05 1.09
CA GLY A 53 -20.21 3.34 1.36
C GLY A 53 -18.81 3.42 0.79
N PHE A 54 -18.04 2.33 0.80
CA PHE A 54 -16.74 2.29 0.15
C PHE A 54 -16.85 2.33 -1.39
N LEU A 55 -17.78 1.57 -1.97
CA LEU A 55 -18.03 1.60 -3.42
C LEU A 55 -18.48 2.99 -3.87
N ASP A 56 -19.30 3.66 -3.07
CA ASP A 56 -19.71 5.05 -3.34
C ASP A 56 -18.51 6.01 -3.25
N GLU A 57 -17.60 5.83 -2.29
CA GLU A 57 -16.37 6.64 -2.20
C GLU A 57 -15.48 6.47 -3.44
N VAL A 58 -15.28 5.23 -3.90
CA VAL A 58 -14.51 4.90 -5.11
C VAL A 58 -15.15 5.55 -6.35
N ARG A 59 -16.46 5.38 -6.51
CA ARG A 59 -17.23 5.94 -7.62
C ARG A 59 -17.20 7.47 -7.61
N ASP A 60 -17.52 8.07 -6.48
CA ASP A 60 -17.63 9.53 -6.35
C ASP A 60 -16.26 10.20 -6.50
N ALA A 61 -15.16 9.53 -6.10
CA ALA A 61 -13.80 9.98 -6.37
C ALA A 61 -13.43 9.87 -7.86
N GLY A 62 -14.14 9.09 -8.66
CA GLY A 62 -13.87 8.87 -10.07
C GLY A 62 -12.66 7.97 -10.33
N LEU A 63 -12.39 7.02 -9.41
CA LEU A 63 -11.32 6.05 -9.61
C LEU A 63 -11.62 5.11 -10.78
N THR A 64 -10.57 4.75 -11.52
CA THR A 64 -10.61 3.64 -12.47
C THR A 64 -10.52 2.32 -11.72
N ARG A 65 -9.63 2.26 -10.70
CA ARG A 65 -9.47 1.10 -9.80
C ARG A 65 -9.08 1.58 -8.40
N ALA A 66 -9.52 0.83 -7.38
CA ALA A 66 -9.01 0.92 -6.02
C ALA A 66 -8.40 -0.44 -5.62
N VAL A 67 -7.17 -0.41 -5.10
CA VAL A 67 -6.48 -1.61 -4.64
C VAL A 67 -6.78 -1.82 -3.16
N VAL A 68 -7.50 -2.90 -2.86
CA VAL A 68 -7.82 -3.32 -1.49
C VAL A 68 -6.71 -4.23 -0.98
N VAL A 69 -5.99 -3.77 0.05
CA VAL A 69 -4.78 -4.42 0.52
C VAL A 69 -5.04 -5.23 1.78
N GLY A 70 -4.75 -6.54 1.73
CA GLY A 70 -4.81 -7.45 2.86
C GLY A 70 -3.81 -7.08 3.97
N ARG A 71 -3.97 -7.69 5.13
CA ARG A 71 -3.06 -7.58 6.25
C ARG A 71 -2.98 -8.90 7.03
N HIS A 72 -1.76 -9.31 7.34
CA HIS A 72 -1.51 -10.41 8.25
C HIS A 72 -0.37 -10.01 9.20
N THR A 73 -0.73 -9.61 10.40
CA THR A 73 0.21 -9.23 11.47
C THR A 73 -0.36 -9.70 12.81
N PRO A 74 0.47 -9.82 13.87
CA PRO A 74 -0.02 -10.22 15.19
C PRO A 74 -1.14 -9.33 15.75
N ALA A 75 -1.10 -8.03 15.42
CA ALA A 75 -2.11 -7.08 15.89
C ALA A 75 -3.40 -7.09 15.08
N GLN A 76 -3.31 -7.44 13.78
CA GLN A 76 -4.45 -7.37 12.87
C GLN A 76 -4.31 -8.38 11.74
N HIS A 77 -5.38 -9.15 11.52
CA HIS A 77 -5.47 -10.09 10.43
C HIS A 77 -6.72 -9.82 9.60
N LEU A 78 -6.52 -9.58 8.31
CA LEU A 78 -7.55 -9.47 7.31
C LEU A 78 -7.38 -10.66 6.34
N PRO A 79 -8.22 -11.72 6.45
CA PRO A 79 -8.07 -12.93 5.65
C PRO A 79 -8.16 -12.65 4.15
N ASN A 80 -7.37 -13.38 3.35
CA ASN A 80 -7.37 -13.25 1.89
C ASN A 80 -8.73 -13.60 1.27
N ASP A 81 -9.49 -14.52 1.87
CA ASP A 81 -10.87 -14.81 1.47
C ASP A 81 -11.77 -13.58 1.57
N ARG A 82 -11.55 -12.74 2.59
CA ARG A 82 -12.35 -11.52 2.74
C ARG A 82 -12.00 -10.49 1.66
N ILE A 83 -10.72 -10.38 1.30
CA ILE A 83 -10.30 -9.54 0.17
C ILE A 83 -10.94 -10.05 -1.13
N HIS A 84 -10.84 -11.36 -1.39
CA HIS A 84 -11.46 -11.98 -2.57
C HIS A 84 -12.96 -11.69 -2.64
N GLN A 85 -13.71 -11.88 -1.54
CA GLN A 85 -15.15 -11.62 -1.50
C GLN A 85 -15.51 -10.19 -1.91
N ILE A 86 -14.72 -9.21 -1.50
CA ILE A 86 -14.95 -7.79 -1.79
C ILE A 86 -14.68 -7.46 -3.25
N VAL A 87 -13.59 -7.97 -3.81
CA VAL A 87 -13.18 -7.59 -5.16
C VAL A 87 -13.91 -8.41 -6.24
N THR A 88 -14.46 -9.58 -5.87
CA THR A 88 -15.17 -10.43 -6.81
C THR A 88 -16.42 -9.75 -7.36
N GLY A 89 -16.52 -9.65 -8.68
CA GLY A 89 -17.64 -8.99 -9.36
C GLY A 89 -17.60 -7.45 -9.35
N GLN A 90 -16.55 -6.86 -8.79
CA GLN A 90 -16.36 -5.41 -8.72
C GLN A 90 -15.25 -4.97 -9.68
N GLU A 91 -15.59 -4.57 -10.91
CA GLU A 91 -14.60 -4.13 -11.89
C GLU A 91 -13.72 -2.97 -11.41
N SER A 92 -14.22 -2.14 -10.49
CA SER A 92 -13.49 -1.01 -9.94
C SER A 92 -12.50 -1.39 -8.84
N LEU A 93 -12.43 -2.65 -8.42
CA LEU A 93 -11.58 -3.10 -7.33
C LEU A 93 -10.53 -4.11 -7.80
N LEU A 94 -9.37 -4.09 -7.14
CA LEU A 94 -8.32 -5.10 -7.23
C LEU A 94 -7.93 -5.55 -5.83
N GLY A 95 -7.61 -6.83 -5.65
CA GLY A 95 -7.22 -7.39 -4.37
C GLY A 95 -5.71 -7.65 -4.27
N VAL A 96 -5.13 -7.32 -3.14
CA VAL A 96 -3.76 -7.70 -2.75
C VAL A 96 -3.86 -8.59 -1.52
N GLY A 97 -3.37 -9.83 -1.64
CA GLY A 97 -3.33 -10.78 -0.52
C GLY A 97 -2.28 -10.41 0.52
N SER A 98 -2.27 -11.10 1.65
CA SER A 98 -1.24 -10.89 2.66
C SER A 98 -0.86 -12.20 3.34
N VAL A 99 0.44 -12.34 3.66
CA VAL A 99 0.98 -13.44 4.45
C VAL A 99 1.97 -12.92 5.50
N ASP A 100 2.17 -13.69 6.57
CA ASP A 100 3.24 -13.48 7.53
C ASP A 100 3.95 -14.82 7.82
N PRO A 101 5.16 -15.05 7.25
CA PRO A 101 5.89 -16.31 7.48
C PRO A 101 6.35 -16.49 8.93
N VAL A 102 6.36 -15.43 9.74
CA VAL A 102 6.67 -15.53 11.18
C VAL A 102 5.51 -16.16 11.94
N ILE A 103 4.28 -15.92 11.52
CA ILE A 103 3.05 -16.47 12.12
C ILE A 103 2.72 -17.84 11.53
N GLN A 104 2.74 -17.94 10.19
CA GLN A 104 2.25 -19.12 9.46
C GLN A 104 3.32 -20.21 9.27
N GLY A 105 4.60 -19.89 9.55
CA GLY A 105 5.74 -20.63 9.03
C GLY A 105 5.94 -20.37 7.52
N VAL A 106 7.15 -20.62 7.03
CA VAL A 106 7.49 -20.37 5.61
C VAL A 106 6.61 -21.21 4.67
N ASP A 107 6.47 -22.51 4.95
CA ASP A 107 5.67 -23.41 4.10
C ASP A 107 4.19 -23.04 4.07
N GLY A 108 3.65 -22.65 5.25
CA GLY A 108 2.25 -22.19 5.35
C GLY A 108 2.02 -20.88 4.59
N ALA A 109 2.96 -19.95 4.65
CA ALA A 109 2.89 -18.70 3.91
C ALA A 109 2.98 -18.94 2.38
N ILE A 110 3.85 -19.85 1.94
CA ILE A 110 3.98 -20.25 0.53
C ILE A 110 2.68 -20.87 0.02
N ALA A 111 2.10 -21.81 0.77
CA ALA A 111 0.83 -22.43 0.40
C ALA A 111 -0.31 -21.40 0.30
N GLU A 112 -0.34 -20.42 1.22
CA GLU A 112 -1.33 -19.34 1.18
C GLU A 112 -1.09 -18.37 0.00
N ILE A 113 0.16 -18.13 -0.41
CA ILE A 113 0.46 -17.37 -1.63
C ILE A 113 -0.09 -18.08 -2.86
N ASP A 114 0.17 -19.39 -3.00
CA ASP A 114 -0.36 -20.18 -4.11
C ASP A 114 -1.89 -20.10 -4.17
N ARG A 115 -2.54 -20.24 -3.02
CA ARG A 115 -4.01 -20.12 -2.92
C ARG A 115 -4.50 -18.71 -3.27
N ALA A 116 -3.87 -17.68 -2.71
CA ALA A 116 -4.24 -16.29 -2.92
C ALA A 116 -4.16 -15.89 -4.41
N VAL A 117 -3.13 -16.34 -5.10
CA VAL A 117 -2.89 -16.00 -6.51
C VAL A 117 -3.73 -16.88 -7.44
N ASN A 118 -3.67 -18.21 -7.29
CA ASN A 118 -4.21 -19.13 -8.27
C ASN A 118 -5.70 -19.43 -8.07
N GLU A 119 -6.20 -19.39 -6.81
CA GLU A 119 -7.60 -19.71 -6.51
C GLU A 119 -8.42 -18.44 -6.23
N LEU A 120 -7.86 -17.46 -5.52
CA LEU A 120 -8.55 -16.23 -5.16
C LEU A 120 -8.34 -15.09 -6.17
N GLY A 121 -7.42 -15.22 -7.11
CA GLY A 121 -7.16 -14.22 -8.16
C GLY A 121 -6.62 -12.90 -7.64
N LEU A 122 -5.87 -12.90 -6.53
CA LEU A 122 -5.30 -11.68 -5.97
C LEU A 122 -4.03 -11.27 -6.74
N SER A 123 -3.89 -9.97 -7.00
CA SER A 123 -2.93 -9.43 -7.97
C SER A 123 -1.51 -9.23 -7.44
N ALA A 124 -1.32 -9.26 -6.14
CA ALA A 124 -0.03 -9.10 -5.46
C ALA A 124 -0.10 -9.67 -4.05
N ILE A 125 1.07 -9.79 -3.39
CA ILE A 125 1.18 -10.26 -2.00
C ILE A 125 1.79 -9.17 -1.12
N ASN A 126 1.10 -8.82 -0.04
CA ASN A 126 1.56 -7.87 0.97
C ASN A 126 2.24 -8.59 2.13
N ILE A 127 3.40 -8.09 2.55
CA ILE A 127 4.07 -8.47 3.80
C ILE A 127 4.41 -7.22 4.61
N GLU A 128 4.45 -7.37 5.92
CA GLU A 128 4.65 -6.26 6.86
C GLU A 128 5.76 -6.55 7.88
N PRO A 129 7.04 -6.66 7.45
CA PRO A 129 8.13 -7.09 8.34
C PRO A 129 8.28 -6.26 9.61
N GLY A 130 8.18 -4.93 9.50
CA GLY A 130 8.28 -4.02 10.64
C GLY A 130 7.12 -4.13 11.65
N PHE A 131 6.02 -4.81 11.27
CA PHE A 131 4.86 -5.10 12.13
C PHE A 131 4.81 -6.54 12.63
N ALA A 132 5.78 -7.38 12.26
CA ALA A 132 5.92 -8.74 12.81
C ALA A 132 6.26 -8.71 14.31
N HIS A 133 6.17 -9.85 14.97
CA HIS A 133 6.59 -9.97 16.36
C HIS A 133 7.60 -11.11 16.54
N PRO A 134 8.86 -10.80 16.90
CA PRO A 134 9.45 -9.45 16.99
C PRO A 134 9.52 -8.75 15.61
N PRO A 135 9.58 -7.40 15.60
CA PRO A 135 9.75 -6.66 14.35
C PRO A 135 11.00 -7.08 13.59
N ARG A 136 10.95 -7.02 12.25
CA ARG A 136 12.04 -7.47 11.38
C ARG A 136 12.31 -6.46 10.27
N HIS A 137 13.51 -6.51 9.72
CA HIS A 137 13.81 -5.81 8.48
C HIS A 137 13.29 -6.61 7.27
N SER A 138 13.09 -5.94 6.14
CA SER A 138 12.59 -6.59 4.92
C SER A 138 13.55 -7.64 4.35
N ASP A 139 14.84 -7.56 4.67
CA ASP A 139 15.90 -8.50 4.30
C ASP A 139 16.16 -9.60 5.35
N ASP A 140 15.28 -9.76 6.34
CA ASP A 140 15.39 -10.91 7.26
C ASP A 140 15.22 -12.22 6.49
N ALA A 141 16.06 -13.20 6.82
CA ALA A 141 16.16 -14.48 6.10
C ALA A 141 14.81 -15.22 5.98
N VAL A 142 13.87 -15.00 6.90
CA VAL A 142 12.55 -15.65 6.89
C VAL A 142 11.69 -15.23 5.69
N TYR A 143 11.94 -14.04 5.11
CA TYR A 143 11.19 -13.53 3.97
C TYR A 143 11.78 -13.93 2.60
N PHE A 144 13.03 -14.35 2.52
CA PHE A 144 13.66 -14.70 1.25
C PHE A 144 12.91 -15.79 0.46
N PRO A 145 12.45 -16.90 1.09
CA PRO A 145 11.63 -17.88 0.38
C PRO A 145 10.31 -17.31 -0.17
N ILE A 146 9.74 -16.31 0.50
CA ILE A 146 8.51 -15.62 0.06
C ILE A 146 8.79 -14.81 -1.21
N TYR A 147 9.87 -14.01 -1.21
CA TYR A 147 10.30 -13.24 -2.39
C TYR A 147 10.62 -14.15 -3.58
N GLU A 148 11.38 -15.23 -3.34
CA GLU A 148 11.73 -16.21 -4.37
C GLU A 148 10.49 -16.85 -4.98
N HIS A 149 9.52 -17.23 -4.13
CA HIS A 149 8.27 -17.84 -4.58
C HIS A 149 7.44 -16.87 -5.42
N CYS A 150 7.23 -15.63 -4.95
CA CYS A 150 6.53 -14.59 -5.70
C CYS A 150 7.23 -14.26 -7.02
N ALA A 151 8.57 -14.20 -7.04
CA ALA A 151 9.35 -14.00 -8.28
C ALA A 151 9.11 -15.12 -9.30
N ARG A 152 9.03 -16.39 -8.86
CA ARG A 152 8.72 -17.53 -9.74
C ARG A 152 7.31 -17.48 -10.30
N LEU A 153 6.35 -16.99 -9.51
CA LEU A 153 4.97 -16.82 -9.95
C LEU A 153 4.78 -15.57 -10.82
N GLY A 154 5.76 -14.67 -10.89
CA GLY A 154 5.63 -13.37 -11.55
C GLY A 154 4.67 -12.41 -10.85
N VAL A 155 4.48 -12.56 -9.53
CA VAL A 155 3.54 -11.79 -8.73
C VAL A 155 4.27 -10.73 -7.92
N PRO A 156 3.88 -9.43 -7.98
CA PRO A 156 4.50 -8.38 -7.19
C PRO A 156 4.40 -8.63 -5.68
N VAL A 157 5.41 -8.21 -4.93
CA VAL A 157 5.36 -8.14 -3.47
C VAL A 157 5.21 -6.70 -3.03
N SER A 158 4.23 -6.43 -2.18
CA SER A 158 4.13 -5.15 -1.49
C SER A 158 4.68 -5.22 -0.08
N LEU A 159 5.40 -4.17 0.30
CA LEU A 159 6.06 -4.01 1.59
C LEU A 159 5.43 -2.85 2.34
N MET A 160 4.92 -3.10 3.55
CA MET A 160 4.45 -2.03 4.42
C MET A 160 5.63 -1.43 5.18
N SER A 161 5.76 -0.12 5.09
CA SER A 161 6.74 0.68 5.84
C SER A 161 6.03 1.78 6.65
N GLY A 162 6.74 2.76 7.11
CA GLY A 162 6.17 3.99 7.69
C GLY A 162 6.43 4.16 9.20
N PRO A 163 6.17 5.35 9.72
CA PRO A 163 6.53 5.75 11.08
C PRO A 163 5.67 5.12 12.18
N THR A 164 4.62 4.37 11.80
CA THR A 164 3.72 3.68 12.73
C THR A 164 4.12 2.22 12.99
N THR A 165 5.28 1.78 12.48
CA THR A 165 5.88 0.51 12.92
C THR A 165 6.11 0.52 14.41
N PRO A 166 5.91 -0.60 15.14
CA PRO A 166 6.12 -0.67 16.58
C PRO A 166 7.50 -0.19 17.05
N ASP A 167 8.51 -0.38 16.22
CA ASP A 167 9.86 0.11 16.44
C ASP A 167 10.34 0.86 15.19
N PRO A 168 10.61 2.19 15.28
CA PRO A 168 11.02 3.02 14.15
C PRO A 168 12.31 2.54 13.44
N ARG A 169 13.16 1.76 14.11
CA ARG A 169 14.38 1.19 13.53
C ARG A 169 14.09 0.25 12.36
N PHE A 170 12.89 -0.35 12.34
CA PHE A 170 12.44 -1.25 11.26
C PHE A 170 11.74 -0.50 10.10
N ASN A 171 11.63 0.81 10.17
CA ASN A 171 11.26 1.67 9.03
C ASN A 171 12.54 2.12 8.28
N ASP A 172 13.38 1.16 7.87
CA ASP A 172 14.68 1.39 7.25
C ASP A 172 14.70 0.89 5.80
N PRO A 173 14.97 1.77 4.80
CA PRO A 173 15.09 1.37 3.41
C PRO A 173 16.31 0.50 3.07
N ALA A 174 17.28 0.33 3.96
CA ALA A 174 18.50 -0.43 3.67
C ALA A 174 18.20 -1.90 3.33
N GLY A 175 17.29 -2.54 4.09
CA GLY A 175 16.88 -3.91 3.79
C GLY A 175 16.17 -4.06 2.43
N LEU A 176 15.44 -3.03 1.99
CA LEU A 176 14.83 -3.00 0.65
C LEU A 176 15.88 -3.12 -0.46
N ALA A 177 17.03 -2.45 -0.32
CA ALA A 177 18.10 -2.52 -1.30
C ALA A 177 18.68 -3.93 -1.45
N VAL A 178 18.80 -4.67 -0.34
CA VAL A 178 19.23 -6.07 -0.34
C VAL A 178 18.21 -6.94 -1.09
N VAL A 179 16.93 -6.82 -0.79
CA VAL A 179 15.86 -7.58 -1.46
C VAL A 179 15.80 -7.25 -2.95
N ALA A 180 15.82 -5.96 -3.31
CA ALA A 180 15.75 -5.52 -4.71
C ALA A 180 16.92 -6.04 -5.55
N SER A 181 18.13 -6.11 -4.98
CA SER A 181 19.28 -6.66 -5.66
C SER A 181 19.27 -8.18 -5.78
N SER A 182 18.70 -8.86 -4.78
CA SER A 182 18.60 -10.33 -4.76
C SER A 182 17.53 -10.86 -5.72
N PHE A 183 16.47 -10.09 -5.95
CA PHE A 183 15.35 -10.46 -6.81
C PHE A 183 15.06 -9.38 -7.86
N PRO A 184 15.94 -9.17 -8.85
CA PRO A 184 15.87 -8.03 -9.78
C PRO A 184 14.65 -8.05 -10.71
N THR A 185 14.01 -9.21 -10.88
CA THR A 185 12.79 -9.37 -11.69
C THR A 185 11.50 -9.27 -10.88
N LEU A 186 11.60 -9.26 -9.54
CA LEU A 186 10.44 -9.15 -8.66
C LEU A 186 10.05 -7.68 -8.48
N PRO A 187 8.85 -7.23 -8.89
CA PRO A 187 8.38 -5.90 -8.57
C PRO A 187 8.12 -5.76 -7.07
N LEU A 188 8.72 -4.75 -6.45
CA LEU A 188 8.60 -4.42 -5.04
C LEU A 188 7.82 -3.11 -4.88
N ILE A 189 6.61 -3.19 -4.36
CA ILE A 189 5.71 -2.05 -4.12
C ILE A 189 5.86 -1.61 -2.67
N VAL A 190 6.30 -0.38 -2.43
CA VAL A 190 6.59 0.09 -1.07
C VAL A 190 5.52 1.07 -0.61
N TYR A 191 4.59 0.60 0.22
CA TYR A 191 3.59 1.44 0.84
C TYR A 191 4.19 2.35 1.89
N HIS A 192 3.65 3.56 2.01
CA HIS A 192 4.13 4.65 2.87
C HIS A 192 5.52 5.20 2.48
N GLY A 193 6.16 4.63 1.41
CA GLY A 193 7.40 5.14 0.83
C GLY A 193 8.59 5.25 1.79
N TYR A 194 8.55 4.61 2.96
CA TYR A 194 9.51 4.77 4.05
C TYR A 194 9.54 6.18 4.68
N TRP A 195 8.50 7.00 4.49
CA TRP A 195 8.49 8.29 5.18
C TRP A 195 8.78 8.11 6.70
N PRO A 196 9.62 8.91 7.36
CA PRO A 196 10.26 10.14 6.89
C PRO A 196 11.63 9.95 6.16
N ASN A 197 12.09 8.72 5.93
CA ASN A 197 13.39 8.39 5.30
C ASN A 197 13.36 8.53 3.76
N VAL A 198 12.75 9.63 3.28
CA VAL A 198 12.41 9.85 1.87
C VAL A 198 13.62 9.79 0.94
N ALA A 199 14.71 10.49 1.30
CA ALA A 199 15.91 10.54 0.46
C ALA A 199 16.56 9.15 0.31
N GLN A 200 16.58 8.35 1.37
CA GLN A 200 17.13 6.99 1.34
C GLN A 200 16.25 6.07 0.45
N ALA A 201 14.91 6.15 0.59
CA ALA A 201 13.99 5.38 -0.25
C ALA A 201 14.13 5.73 -1.73
N ILE A 202 14.26 7.02 -2.06
CA ILE A 202 14.53 7.51 -3.41
C ILE A 202 15.88 6.97 -3.93
N GLY A 203 16.92 6.96 -3.08
CA GLY A 203 18.21 6.41 -3.43
C GLY A 203 18.17 4.92 -3.78
N VAL A 204 17.35 4.13 -3.07
CA VAL A 204 17.12 2.72 -3.39
C VAL A 204 16.39 2.59 -4.73
N ALA A 205 15.29 3.31 -4.93
CA ALA A 205 14.53 3.28 -6.17
C ALA A 205 15.35 3.78 -7.39
N PHE A 206 16.22 4.76 -7.19
CA PHE A 206 17.17 5.22 -8.23
C PHE A 206 18.08 4.08 -8.73
N ARG A 207 18.55 3.24 -7.81
CA ARG A 207 19.45 2.13 -8.14
C ARG A 207 18.72 0.92 -8.71
N TYR A 208 17.50 0.65 -8.26
CA TYR A 208 16.78 -0.58 -8.56
C TYR A 208 15.45 -0.29 -9.25
N GLN A 209 15.36 -0.62 -10.53
CA GLN A 209 14.17 -0.34 -11.36
C GLN A 209 12.95 -1.18 -10.98
N ASN A 210 13.14 -2.26 -10.23
CA ASN A 210 12.06 -3.10 -9.71
C ASN A 210 11.42 -2.58 -8.42
N VAL A 211 11.83 -1.39 -7.93
CA VAL A 211 11.27 -0.74 -6.73
C VAL A 211 10.29 0.34 -7.13
N PHE A 212 9.05 0.24 -6.63
CA PHE A 212 7.96 1.18 -6.88
C PHE A 212 7.50 1.80 -5.56
N LEU A 213 7.53 3.13 -5.44
CA LEU A 213 7.18 3.85 -4.22
C LEU A 213 5.73 4.31 -4.26
N VAL A 214 4.98 4.01 -3.20
CA VAL A 214 3.63 4.51 -2.95
C VAL A 214 3.67 5.30 -1.65
N PRO A 215 4.03 6.60 -1.65
CA PRO A 215 4.07 7.40 -0.43
C PRO A 215 2.71 7.58 0.24
N ASP A 216 1.63 7.43 -0.53
CA ASP A 216 0.22 7.48 -0.17
C ASP A 216 -0.12 8.68 0.76
N MET A 217 -0.69 8.47 1.95
CA MET A 217 -1.03 9.57 2.87
C MET A 217 0.16 10.42 3.28
N TYR A 218 1.39 9.89 3.19
CA TYR A 218 2.61 10.61 3.53
C TYR A 218 3.16 11.45 2.37
N LEU A 219 2.61 11.33 1.16
CA LEU A 219 2.97 12.18 0.02
C LEU A 219 2.76 13.69 0.32
N PHE A 220 1.87 13.99 1.27
CA PHE A 220 1.48 15.36 1.64
C PHE A 220 2.17 15.85 2.92
N GLN A 221 3.22 15.16 3.39
CA GLN A 221 3.91 15.45 4.63
C GLN A 221 5.23 16.22 4.41
N PRO A 222 5.79 16.86 5.44
CA PRO A 222 7.09 17.53 5.33
C PRO A 222 8.17 16.59 4.78
N GLY A 223 8.99 17.09 3.85
CA GLY A 223 10.04 16.34 3.17
C GLY A 223 9.58 15.52 1.96
N SER A 224 8.27 15.34 1.76
CA SER A 224 7.71 14.52 0.67
C SER A 224 7.79 15.19 -0.72
N HIS A 225 8.09 16.50 -0.79
CA HIS A 225 8.39 17.18 -2.05
C HIS A 225 9.51 16.48 -2.83
N LEU A 226 10.41 15.78 -2.16
CA LEU A 226 11.49 15.03 -2.80
C LEU A 226 10.95 13.88 -3.69
N TYR A 227 9.81 13.26 -3.36
CA TYR A 227 9.19 12.27 -4.25
C TYR A 227 8.74 12.92 -5.56
N VAL A 228 8.17 14.13 -5.48
CA VAL A 228 7.70 14.87 -6.65
C VAL A 228 8.88 15.29 -7.53
N GLU A 229 9.95 15.80 -6.93
CA GLU A 229 11.18 16.16 -7.63
C GLU A 229 11.81 14.94 -8.31
N ALA A 230 11.91 13.81 -7.61
CA ALA A 230 12.44 12.57 -8.17
C ALA A 230 11.56 12.03 -9.32
N ALA A 231 10.24 12.04 -9.17
CA ALA A 231 9.31 11.63 -10.23
C ALA A 231 9.39 12.55 -11.45
N ASN A 232 9.54 13.86 -11.24
CA ASN A 232 9.73 14.83 -12.32
C ASN A 232 11.08 14.69 -13.06
N SER A 233 11.98 13.85 -12.56
CA SER A 233 13.30 13.64 -13.15
C SER A 233 13.55 12.18 -13.53
N PHE A 234 13.89 11.31 -12.62
CA PHE A 234 14.36 9.94 -12.91
C PHE A 234 13.45 8.81 -12.40
N LEU A 235 12.49 9.09 -11.50
CA LEU A 235 11.55 8.09 -10.99
C LEU A 235 10.15 8.20 -11.62
N SER A 236 10.02 8.74 -12.83
CA SER A 236 8.71 8.93 -13.47
C SER A 236 7.92 7.63 -13.64
N GLU A 237 8.61 6.49 -13.77
CA GLU A 237 8.00 5.16 -13.96
C GLU A 237 7.86 4.37 -12.63
N GLN A 238 8.37 4.89 -11.52
CA GLN A 238 8.49 4.16 -10.25
C GLN A 238 7.70 4.79 -9.09
N LEU A 239 7.05 5.94 -9.31
CA LEU A 239 6.15 6.53 -8.32
C LEU A 239 4.70 6.18 -8.65
N LEU A 240 3.93 5.76 -7.64
CA LEU A 240 2.54 5.34 -7.74
C LEU A 240 1.70 6.15 -6.76
N PHE A 241 0.45 6.44 -7.17
CA PHE A 241 -0.51 7.12 -6.31
C PHE A 241 -1.20 6.16 -5.34
N GLY A 242 -1.49 6.63 -4.13
CA GLY A 242 -2.34 5.98 -3.14
C GLY A 242 -2.92 7.01 -2.17
N SER A 243 -4.08 6.76 -1.60
CA SER A 243 -4.72 7.63 -0.62
C SER A 243 -4.48 7.19 0.82
N SER A 244 -4.29 5.91 1.05
CA SER A 244 -4.44 5.26 2.37
C SER A 244 -5.85 5.41 2.94
N TYR A 245 -6.86 5.35 2.07
CA TYR A 245 -8.24 5.28 2.57
C TYR A 245 -8.36 4.11 3.59
N THR A 246 -8.86 4.31 4.81
CA THR A 246 -9.77 5.36 5.29
C THR A 246 -9.09 6.59 5.95
N PHE A 247 -7.77 6.64 6.11
CA PHE A 247 -7.13 7.77 6.78
C PHE A 247 -7.25 9.07 6.02
N ARG A 248 -7.27 9.01 4.68
CA ARG A 248 -7.56 10.17 3.84
C ARG A 248 -8.71 9.89 2.90
N PRO A 249 -9.65 10.83 2.70
CA PRO A 249 -10.65 10.73 1.65
C PRO A 249 -9.97 10.64 0.28
N ILE A 250 -10.45 9.74 -0.58
CA ILE A 250 -9.82 9.49 -1.88
C ILE A 250 -9.86 10.75 -2.74
N ARG A 251 -11.01 11.42 -2.82
CA ARG A 251 -11.18 12.66 -3.59
C ARG A 251 -10.21 13.76 -3.14
N GLN A 252 -10.08 13.98 -1.83
CA GLN A 252 -9.13 14.95 -1.30
C GLN A 252 -7.71 14.60 -1.69
N SER A 253 -7.32 13.33 -1.59
CA SER A 253 -5.97 12.87 -1.95
C SER A 253 -5.65 13.11 -3.42
N ILE A 254 -6.60 12.88 -4.32
CA ILE A 254 -6.44 13.18 -5.76
C ILE A 254 -6.25 14.68 -5.95
N ASN A 255 -7.13 15.51 -5.40
CA ASN A 255 -7.07 16.96 -5.56
C ASN A 255 -5.75 17.53 -5.02
N ASP A 256 -5.33 17.09 -3.83
CA ASP A 256 -4.06 17.53 -3.24
C ASP A 256 -2.86 17.06 -4.10
N ALA A 257 -2.91 15.87 -4.71
CA ALA A 257 -1.86 15.37 -5.60
C ALA A 257 -1.73 16.20 -6.89
N LEU A 258 -2.85 16.72 -7.44
CA LEU A 258 -2.84 17.59 -8.61
C LEU A 258 -2.13 18.93 -8.36
N GLU A 259 -2.06 19.35 -7.08
CA GLU A 259 -1.46 20.63 -6.67
C GLU A 259 0.04 20.50 -6.28
N LEU A 260 0.61 19.27 -6.23
CA LEU A 260 1.99 19.03 -5.78
C LEU A 260 3.09 19.48 -6.77
N GLY A 261 2.72 19.89 -7.99
CA GLY A 261 3.68 20.35 -8.99
C GLY A 261 4.34 19.22 -9.81
N PHE A 262 3.66 18.10 -9.96
CA PHE A 262 4.05 17.11 -10.98
C PHE A 262 3.95 17.74 -12.38
N ARG A 263 4.94 17.43 -13.24
CA ARG A 263 4.83 17.75 -14.67
C ARG A 263 3.67 16.97 -15.28
N GLU A 264 2.93 17.56 -16.21
CA GLU A 264 1.76 16.95 -16.84
C GLU A 264 2.02 15.52 -17.37
N ALA A 265 3.14 15.33 -18.07
CA ALA A 265 3.54 14.03 -18.60
C ALA A 265 3.89 12.99 -17.52
N VAL A 266 4.24 13.43 -16.30
CA VAL A 266 4.55 12.56 -15.15
C VAL A 266 3.31 12.26 -14.34
N LEU A 267 2.40 13.22 -14.21
CA LEU A 267 1.18 13.09 -13.43
C LEU A 267 0.31 11.91 -13.88
N ASP A 268 0.12 11.73 -15.20
CA ASP A 268 -0.64 10.61 -15.77
C ASP A 268 0.04 9.24 -15.47
N LYS A 269 1.38 9.20 -15.44
CA LYS A 269 2.12 8.01 -15.04
C LYS A 269 1.88 7.68 -13.56
N VAL A 270 2.06 8.66 -12.67
CA VAL A 270 1.90 8.50 -11.23
C VAL A 270 0.47 8.11 -10.86
N LEU A 271 -0.52 8.75 -11.46
CA LEU A 271 -1.92 8.50 -11.14
C LEU A 271 -2.47 7.22 -11.76
N TYR A 272 -1.91 6.75 -12.89
CA TYR A 272 -2.53 5.63 -13.61
C TYR A 272 -1.53 4.67 -14.26
N ARG A 273 -0.66 5.13 -15.20
CA ARG A 273 0.02 4.22 -16.12
C ARG A 273 0.99 3.26 -15.42
N ASN A 274 1.71 3.75 -14.40
CA ASN A 274 2.68 2.93 -13.68
C ASN A 274 1.95 1.79 -12.95
N ALA A 275 0.86 2.09 -12.26
CA ALA A 275 0.06 1.08 -11.58
C ALA A 275 -0.62 0.12 -12.56
N ALA A 276 -1.17 0.64 -13.67
CA ALA A 276 -1.80 -0.18 -14.70
C ALA A 276 -0.82 -1.18 -15.34
N GLY A 277 0.38 -0.73 -15.69
CA GLY A 277 1.43 -1.59 -16.22
C GLY A 277 1.91 -2.65 -15.21
N LEU A 278 2.04 -2.26 -13.93
CA LEU A 278 2.49 -3.15 -12.86
C LEU A 278 1.46 -4.24 -12.52
N LEU A 279 0.17 -3.92 -12.58
CA LEU A 279 -0.93 -4.82 -12.21
C LEU A 279 -1.60 -5.49 -13.43
N GLY A 280 -1.17 -5.17 -14.65
CA GLY A 280 -1.69 -5.77 -15.89
C GLY A 280 -3.12 -5.34 -16.22
N VAL A 281 -3.56 -4.10 -15.93
CA VAL A 281 -4.94 -3.63 -16.08
C VAL A 281 -5.06 -2.34 -16.90
#